data_55f37194066970b0cabe9f3000b79b14
#
_entry.id   55f37194066970b0cabe9f3000b79b14
#
_cell.length_a   1.000
_cell.length_b   1.000
_cell.length_c   1.000
_cell.angle_alpha   90.00
_cell.angle_beta   90.00
_cell.angle_gamma   90.00
#
_symmetry.space_group_name_H-M   'P 1'
#
loop_
_entity.id
_entity.type
_entity.pdbx_description
1 polymer ?
#
loop_
_entity_poly.entity_id
_entity_poly.type
_entity_poly.pdbx_seq_one_letter_code
_entity_poly.pdbx_strand_id
1 'polypeptide(L)'
;NGETTLVAEELTSGWHTVLLTDDWGCKILDSVFVTENSLIESELLVDTTVSCYGASDGQASISTVGGSSSLYTYYWSTSQTTLNADTDIAVGLAYGSYYVTTRDDLGCEVVDSVYISEPEPLSMEAMELD
;
A
#
# COMPACT_ATOMS: atom_id res chain seq x y z
N ASN A 1 -31.29 1.02 -3.34
CA ASN A 1 -31.27 0.58 -1.96
C ASN A 1 -32.44 1.13 -1.18
N GLY A 2 -33.34 1.07 -0.81
CA GLY A 2 -34.58 1.41 -0.08
C GLY A 2 -34.54 2.66 0.80
N GLU A 3 -33.65 3.59 0.56
CA GLU A 3 -33.64 4.84 1.31
C GLU A 3 -34.73 5.79 0.85
N THR A 4 -35.30 6.55 1.79
CA THR A 4 -36.42 7.46 1.55
C THR A 4 -36.09 8.91 1.91
N THR A 5 -34.80 9.24 2.11
CA THR A 5 -34.33 10.59 2.43
C THR A 5 -33.84 11.30 1.18
N LEU A 6 -33.60 12.65 1.31
CA LEU A 6 -33.08 13.44 0.21
C LEU A 6 -31.62 13.14 -0.14
N VAL A 7 -30.89 12.48 0.75
CA VAL A 7 -29.50 12.07 0.55
C VAL A 7 -29.39 10.58 0.77
N ALA A 8 -28.84 9.86 -0.19
CA ALA A 8 -28.51 8.46 -0.04
C ALA A 8 -27.03 8.32 0.31
N GLU A 9 -26.72 7.55 1.33
CA GLU A 9 -25.37 7.33 1.85
C GLU A 9 -24.97 5.87 1.68
N GLU A 10 -23.68 5.60 1.83
CA GLU A 10 -23.12 4.24 1.77
C GLU A 10 -23.47 3.50 0.48
N LEU A 11 -23.54 4.23 -0.63
CA LEU A 11 -23.81 3.62 -1.94
C LEU A 11 -22.56 2.91 -2.45
N THR A 12 -22.76 1.68 -2.93
CA THR A 12 -21.71 0.94 -3.64
C THR A 12 -21.51 1.53 -5.04
N SER A 13 -20.37 1.23 -5.68
CA SER A 13 -20.15 1.61 -7.07
C SER A 13 -21.21 0.97 -7.98
N GLY A 14 -21.56 1.65 -9.04
CA GLY A 14 -22.53 1.19 -10.02
C GLY A 14 -23.74 2.10 -10.17
N TRP A 15 -24.74 1.61 -10.89
CA TRP A 15 -25.98 2.36 -11.15
C TRP A 15 -26.93 2.26 -9.95
N HIS A 16 -27.45 3.41 -9.54
CA HIS A 16 -28.49 3.51 -8.52
C HIS A 16 -29.65 4.30 -9.09
N THR A 17 -30.87 3.88 -8.76
CA THR A 17 -32.10 4.54 -9.22
C THR A 17 -32.82 5.16 -8.03
N VAL A 18 -33.46 6.29 -8.29
CA VAL A 18 -34.32 6.97 -7.33
C VAL A 18 -35.73 7.15 -7.94
N LEU A 19 -36.73 6.80 -7.17
CA LEU A 19 -38.12 6.99 -7.53
C LEU A 19 -38.69 8.08 -6.64
N LEU A 20 -39.11 9.18 -7.26
CA LEU A 20 -39.79 10.28 -6.58
C LEU A 20 -41.30 10.19 -6.84
N THR A 21 -42.07 10.19 -5.76
CA THR A 21 -43.52 10.14 -5.84
C THR A 21 -44.10 11.34 -5.12
N ASP A 22 -45.01 12.07 -5.74
CA ASP A 22 -45.71 13.20 -5.10
C ASP A 22 -47.01 12.71 -4.37
N ASP A 23 -47.69 13.65 -3.72
CA ASP A 23 -48.94 13.33 -2.98
C ASP A 23 -50.07 12.85 -3.87
N TRP A 24 -50.00 13.12 -5.15
CA TRP A 24 -51.01 12.73 -6.13
C TRP A 24 -50.70 11.40 -6.82
N GLY A 25 -49.61 10.75 -6.43
CA GLY A 25 -49.21 9.49 -7.03
C GLY A 25 -48.41 9.63 -8.33
N CYS A 26 -48.05 10.85 -8.73
CA CYS A 26 -47.20 11.06 -9.88
C CYS A 26 -45.77 10.62 -9.52
N LYS A 27 -45.12 9.95 -10.45
CA LYS A 27 -43.79 9.36 -10.21
C LYS A 27 -42.83 9.80 -11.29
N ILE A 28 -41.58 10.04 -10.87
CA ILE A 28 -40.46 10.23 -11.75
C ILE A 28 -39.31 9.33 -11.31
N LEU A 29 -38.67 8.67 -12.26
CA LEU A 29 -37.55 7.80 -12.03
C LEU A 29 -36.31 8.42 -12.63
N ASP A 30 -35.26 8.52 -11.85
CA ASP A 30 -33.97 8.99 -12.30
C ASP A 30 -32.88 8.02 -11.85
N SER A 31 -31.72 8.11 -12.44
CA SER A 31 -30.61 7.22 -12.15
C SER A 31 -29.29 7.97 -12.08
N VAL A 32 -28.39 7.49 -11.24
CA VAL A 32 -27.06 8.05 -11.07
C VAL A 32 -26.05 6.90 -11.04
N PHE A 33 -24.88 7.14 -11.63
CA PHE A 33 -23.79 6.20 -11.57
C PHE A 33 -22.78 6.66 -10.49
N VAL A 34 -22.55 5.80 -9.50
CA VAL A 34 -21.56 6.03 -8.46
C VAL A 34 -20.26 5.36 -8.88
N THR A 35 -19.22 6.17 -9.05
CA THR A 35 -17.89 5.67 -9.41
C THR A 35 -17.10 5.28 -8.16
N GLU A 36 -16.18 4.36 -8.34
CA GLU A 36 -15.18 4.07 -7.32
C GLU A 36 -13.78 4.35 -7.87
N ASN A 37 -12.85 4.64 -6.98
CA ASN A 37 -11.46 4.79 -7.35
C ASN A 37 -10.86 3.42 -7.65
N SER A 38 -9.83 3.39 -8.47
CA SER A 38 -9.08 2.16 -8.73
C SER A 38 -8.40 1.69 -7.46
N LEU A 39 -8.14 0.39 -7.38
CA LEU A 39 -7.35 -0.17 -6.30
C LEU A 39 -5.94 0.42 -6.31
N ILE A 40 -5.36 0.58 -5.12
CA ILE A 40 -3.94 0.87 -5.02
C ILE A 40 -3.19 -0.41 -5.40
N GLU A 41 -2.30 -0.28 -6.37
CA GLU A 41 -1.40 -1.35 -6.79
C GLU A 41 0.03 -0.89 -6.53
N SER A 42 0.80 -1.73 -5.87
CA SER A 42 2.18 -1.42 -5.53
C SER A 42 3.10 -2.57 -5.91
N GLU A 43 4.31 -2.22 -6.30
CA GLU A 43 5.38 -3.16 -6.59
C GLU A 43 6.59 -2.79 -5.73
N LEU A 44 7.00 -3.73 -4.88
CA LEU A 44 8.11 -3.57 -3.95
C LEU A 44 9.34 -4.29 -4.50
N LEU A 45 10.43 -3.57 -4.61
CA LEU A 45 11.67 -4.07 -5.20
C LEU A 45 12.82 -3.95 -4.20
N VAL A 46 13.69 -4.96 -4.19
CA VAL A 46 14.99 -4.87 -3.52
C VAL A 46 15.97 -4.26 -4.51
N ASP A 47 16.41 -3.04 -4.24
CA ASP A 47 17.36 -2.35 -5.11
C ASP A 47 18.78 -2.83 -4.86
N THR A 48 19.14 -2.98 -3.57
CA THR A 48 20.42 -3.56 -3.17
C THR A 48 20.26 -4.43 -1.95
N THR A 49 20.93 -5.57 -1.96
CA THR A 49 21.07 -6.42 -0.78
C THR A 49 22.19 -5.91 0.11
N VAL A 50 22.29 -6.44 1.32
CA VAL A 50 23.38 -6.08 2.24
C VAL A 50 24.71 -6.56 1.67
N SER A 51 25.73 -5.69 1.67
CA SER A 51 27.01 -5.95 1.03
C SER A 51 27.90 -6.95 1.79
N CYS A 52 27.79 -6.96 3.11
CA CYS A 52 28.58 -7.82 3.98
C CYS A 52 27.72 -8.34 5.13
N TYR A 53 28.12 -9.49 5.65
CA TYR A 53 27.44 -10.05 6.83
C TYR A 53 27.43 -9.04 7.98
N GLY A 54 26.23 -8.75 8.50
CA GLY A 54 26.06 -7.81 9.61
C GLY A 54 26.06 -6.33 9.22
N ALA A 55 26.19 -6.01 7.94
CA ALA A 55 26.10 -4.61 7.49
C ALA A 55 24.65 -4.15 7.42
N SER A 56 24.45 -2.83 7.24
CA SER A 56 23.15 -2.20 7.13
C SER A 56 23.18 -1.19 6.00
N ASP A 57 23.35 -1.69 4.78
CA ASP A 57 23.46 -0.89 3.57
C ASP A 57 22.53 -1.37 2.45
N GLY A 58 21.55 -2.19 2.79
CA GLY A 58 20.50 -2.61 1.86
C GLY A 58 19.55 -1.46 1.51
N GLN A 59 18.87 -1.58 0.38
CA GLN A 59 17.92 -0.60 -0.09
C GLN A 59 16.73 -1.30 -0.76
N ALA A 60 15.55 -0.78 -0.51
CA ALA A 60 14.32 -1.21 -1.17
C ALA A 60 13.51 0.00 -1.59
N SER A 61 12.78 -0.14 -2.70
CA SER A 61 11.89 0.91 -3.21
C SER A 61 10.52 0.33 -3.54
N ILE A 62 9.51 1.18 -3.49
CA ILE A 62 8.14 0.82 -3.84
C ILE A 62 7.61 1.77 -4.90
N SER A 63 6.97 1.21 -5.92
CA SER A 63 6.27 1.95 -6.96
C SER A 63 4.77 1.74 -6.79
N THR A 64 3.99 2.80 -6.76
CA THR A 64 2.56 2.75 -6.46
C THR A 64 1.76 3.47 -7.53
N VAL A 65 0.63 2.87 -7.92
CA VAL A 65 -0.35 3.44 -8.85
C VAL A 65 -1.76 3.18 -8.34
N GLY A 66 -2.71 3.93 -8.85
CA GLY A 66 -4.13 3.75 -8.50
C GLY A 66 -4.56 4.51 -7.25
N GLY A 67 -5.68 4.10 -6.68
CA GLY A 67 -6.28 4.78 -5.53
C GLY A 67 -7.02 6.06 -5.91
N SER A 68 -7.21 6.94 -4.92
CA SER A 68 -7.97 8.19 -5.08
C SER A 68 -7.12 9.33 -5.66
N SER A 69 -5.81 9.24 -5.57
CA SER A 69 -4.90 10.28 -6.04
C SER A 69 -3.55 9.68 -6.39
N SER A 70 -2.65 10.52 -6.87
CA SER A 70 -1.26 10.16 -7.12
C SER A 70 -0.32 10.53 -5.96
N LEU A 71 -0.90 10.99 -4.85
CA LEU A 71 -0.15 11.31 -3.63
C LEU A 71 -0.29 10.19 -2.64
N TYR A 72 0.83 9.62 -2.22
CA TYR A 72 0.87 8.49 -1.31
C TYR A 72 1.74 8.80 -0.12
N THR A 73 1.39 8.23 1.02
CA THR A 73 2.20 8.24 2.24
C THR A 73 2.68 6.83 2.50
N TYR A 74 3.94 6.68 2.87
CA TYR A 74 4.58 5.39 3.07
C TYR A 74 5.00 5.22 4.52
N TYR A 75 4.74 4.04 5.08
CA TYR A 75 5.15 3.70 6.44
C TYR A 75 5.91 2.39 6.39
N TRP A 76 7.21 2.48 6.56
CA TRP A 76 8.09 1.32 6.61
C TRP A 76 8.21 0.80 8.04
N SER A 77 8.24 -0.50 8.19
CA SER A 77 8.37 -1.14 9.51
C SER A 77 9.04 -2.50 9.37
N THR A 78 9.60 -2.97 10.48
CA THR A 78 9.91 -4.37 10.68
C THR A 78 8.77 -5.01 11.47
N SER A 79 8.86 -6.30 11.76
CA SER A 79 7.88 -6.97 12.63
C SER A 79 7.87 -6.41 14.06
N GLN A 80 8.87 -5.63 14.44
CA GLN A 80 9.07 -5.16 15.82
C GLN A 80 9.11 -3.63 15.95
N THR A 81 9.51 -2.91 14.91
CA THR A 81 9.72 -1.46 14.99
C THR A 81 9.22 -0.76 13.75
N THR A 82 8.76 0.48 13.92
CA THR A 82 8.48 1.39 12.80
C THR A 82 9.77 2.10 12.43
N LEU A 83 10.05 2.17 11.13
CA LEU A 83 11.20 2.88 10.59
C LEU A 83 10.83 4.34 10.33
N ASN A 84 11.82 5.23 10.47
CA ASN A 84 11.65 6.64 10.16
C ASN A 84 11.83 6.89 8.65
N ALA A 85 11.20 6.06 7.83
CA ALA A 85 11.19 6.21 6.38
C ALA A 85 9.76 6.44 5.93
N ASP A 86 9.49 7.63 5.43
CA ASP A 86 8.18 8.05 4.95
C ASP A 86 8.19 8.32 3.43
N THR A 87 9.18 7.78 2.76
CA THR A 87 9.36 7.91 1.31
C THR A 87 9.18 6.56 0.63
N ASP A 88 9.10 6.61 -0.68
CA ASP A 88 9.03 5.43 -1.53
C ASP A 88 10.33 4.61 -1.57
N ILE A 89 11.38 5.08 -0.91
CA ILE A 89 12.67 4.40 -0.84
C ILE A 89 13.12 4.32 0.61
N ALA A 90 13.48 3.11 1.05
CA ALA A 90 14.10 2.87 2.35
C ALA A 90 15.55 2.46 2.13
N VAL A 91 16.47 3.11 2.83
CA VAL A 91 17.90 2.89 2.72
C VAL A 91 18.48 2.50 4.08
N GLY A 92 19.71 1.99 4.07
CA GLY A 92 20.39 1.60 5.30
C GLY A 92 19.76 0.40 5.99
N LEU A 93 19.20 -0.52 5.20
CA LEU A 93 18.49 -1.68 5.71
C LEU A 93 19.47 -2.82 6.02
N ALA A 94 19.31 -3.41 7.21
CA ALA A 94 19.97 -4.67 7.55
C ALA A 94 19.23 -5.84 6.89
N TYR A 95 19.78 -7.03 6.98
CA TYR A 95 19.05 -8.21 6.54
C TYR A 95 17.75 -8.39 7.36
N GLY A 96 16.73 -8.92 6.73
CA GLY A 96 15.46 -9.21 7.39
C GLY A 96 14.25 -8.87 6.55
N SER A 97 13.09 -9.04 7.16
CA SER A 97 11.80 -8.74 6.53
C SER A 97 11.35 -7.33 6.88
N TYR A 98 10.91 -6.62 5.85
CA TYR A 98 10.40 -5.26 5.98
C TYR A 98 9.00 -5.20 5.39
N TYR A 99 8.18 -4.37 5.98
CA TYR A 99 6.81 -4.12 5.56
C TYR A 99 6.65 -2.65 5.23
N VAL A 100 5.90 -2.35 4.20
CA VAL A 100 5.55 -0.98 3.86
C VAL A 100 4.03 -0.89 3.73
N THR A 101 3.45 0.06 4.42
CA THR A 101 2.04 0.42 4.26
C THR A 101 1.97 1.67 3.41
N THR A 102 1.31 1.57 2.27
CA THR A 102 1.07 2.70 1.37
C THR A 102 -0.36 3.17 1.56
N ARG A 103 -0.54 4.47 1.75
CA ARG A 103 -1.85 5.08 1.96
C ARG A 103 -2.05 6.24 1.00
N ASP A 104 -3.23 6.35 0.42
CA ASP A 104 -3.62 7.50 -0.39
C ASP A 104 -4.28 8.61 0.45
N ASP A 105 -4.70 9.70 -0.20
CA ASP A 105 -5.28 10.86 0.48
C ASP A 105 -6.61 10.55 1.18
N LEU A 106 -7.34 9.55 0.74
CA LEU A 106 -8.64 9.18 1.31
C LEU A 106 -8.52 8.08 2.37
N GLY A 107 -7.28 7.61 2.64
CA GLY A 107 -7.03 6.61 3.65
C GLY A 107 -7.13 5.17 3.16
N CYS A 108 -7.21 4.93 1.85
CA CYS A 108 -7.08 3.58 1.31
C CYS A 108 -5.65 3.09 1.49
N GLU A 109 -5.48 1.85 1.91
CA GLU A 109 -4.17 1.31 2.28
C GLU A 109 -3.89 -0.01 1.57
N VAL A 110 -2.62 -0.25 1.28
CA VAL A 110 -2.08 -1.55 0.89
C VAL A 110 -0.80 -1.81 1.65
N VAL A 111 -0.57 -3.06 2.01
CA VAL A 111 0.64 -3.48 2.74
C VAL A 111 1.41 -4.46 1.88
N ASP A 112 2.69 -4.18 1.69
CA ASP A 112 3.61 -5.07 0.99
C ASP A 112 4.75 -5.46 1.91
N SER A 113 5.42 -6.56 1.58
CA SER A 113 6.57 -7.04 2.34
C SER A 113 7.71 -7.45 1.41
N VAL A 114 8.93 -7.27 1.91
CA VAL A 114 10.15 -7.62 1.18
C VAL A 114 11.16 -8.20 2.15
N TYR A 115 11.98 -9.12 1.65
CA TYR A 115 13.08 -9.69 2.42
C TYR A 115 14.41 -9.21 1.84
N ILE A 116 15.23 -8.58 2.69
CA ILE A 116 16.58 -8.17 2.36
C ILE A 116 17.53 -9.27 2.82
N SER A 117 18.31 -9.81 1.89
CA SER A 117 19.28 -10.85 2.20
C SER A 117 20.65 -10.26 2.49
N GLU A 118 21.47 -11.02 3.20
CA GLU A 118 22.87 -10.72 3.39
C GLU A 118 23.73 -11.89 2.94
N PRO A 119 25.01 -11.67 2.60
CA PRO A 119 25.90 -12.78 2.26
C PRO A 119 26.31 -13.55 3.50
N GLU A 120 26.85 -14.74 3.28
CA GLU A 120 27.43 -15.53 4.34
C GLU A 120 28.61 -14.79 4.98
N PRO A 121 28.86 -14.99 6.28
CA PRO A 121 30.01 -14.38 6.92
C PRO A 121 31.30 -14.92 6.30
N LEU A 122 32.29 -14.04 6.19
CA LEU A 122 33.60 -14.46 5.76
C LEU A 122 34.18 -15.42 6.80
N SER A 123 34.70 -16.51 6.31
CA SER A 123 35.43 -17.47 7.14
C SER A 123 36.81 -17.70 6.55
N MET A 124 37.76 -17.92 7.40
CA MET A 124 39.13 -18.19 7.00
C MET A 124 39.63 -19.41 7.76
N GLU A 125 40.16 -20.34 7.03
CA GLU A 125 40.81 -21.50 7.60
C GLU A 125 42.33 -21.40 7.34
N ALA A 126 43.10 -21.33 8.40
CA ALA A 126 44.54 -21.35 8.29
C ALA A 126 45.07 -22.79 8.30
N MET A 127 45.86 -23.10 7.29
CA MET A 127 46.54 -24.39 7.24
C MET A 127 47.97 -24.21 7.71
N GLU A 128 48.38 -25.10 8.63
CA GLU A 128 49.77 -25.16 9.07
C GLU A 128 50.55 -26.02 8.10
N LEU A 129 51.64 -25.44 7.62
CA LEU A 129 52.59 -26.17 6.75
C LEU A 129 53.78 -26.62 7.59
N ASP A 130 54.02 -27.89 7.64
CA ASP A 130 55.18 -28.48 8.31
C ASP A 130 56.41 -28.46 7.41
#